data_409438c7fb4fad735105ddf38ba0192f
#
_entry.id   409438c7fb4fad735105ddf38ba0192f
#
_cell.length_a   1.000
_cell.length_b   1.000
_cell.length_c   1.000
_cell.angle_alpha   90.00
_cell.angle_beta   90.00
_cell.angle_gamma   90.00
#
_symmetry.space_group_name_H-M   'P 1'
#
loop_
_entity.id
_entity.type
_entity.pdbx_description
1 polymer ?
#
loop_
_entity_poly.entity_id
_entity_poly.type
_entity_poly.pdbx_seq_one_letter_code
_entity_poly.pdbx_strand_id
1 'polypeptide(L)'
;MRARKNFWDRNAGLYDCFMRKDRIVYEKMYELICPVVKDKTVLELATGTGLIAKHIVKATAHIEATDASPEMITEAKRGNYSAKLHFSVQDMFSLPYSSKSFDVVIVSNALHIVPQPEKSLREIKRVLKDDGVLIAPT
;
A
#
# COMPACT_ATOMS: atom_id res chain seq x y z
N MET A 1 20.07 -0.12 -3.45
CA MET A 1 19.33 0.26 -4.60
C MET A 1 19.08 1.75 -4.69
N ARG A 2 20.14 2.50 -4.55
CA ARG A 2 20.05 3.95 -4.52
C ARG A 2 19.50 4.56 -5.82
N ALA A 3 19.88 3.99 -6.97
CA ALA A 3 19.45 4.54 -8.25
C ALA A 3 17.94 4.47 -8.42
N ARG A 4 17.32 3.34 -8.06
CA ARG A 4 15.88 3.19 -8.14
C ARG A 4 15.15 4.04 -7.12
N LYS A 5 15.69 4.07 -5.90
CA LYS A 5 15.17 4.93 -4.87
C LYS A 5 15.13 6.38 -5.35
N ASN A 6 16.22 6.86 -5.96
CA ASN A 6 16.29 8.23 -6.41
C ASN A 6 15.26 8.58 -7.48
N PHE A 7 14.93 7.65 -8.38
CA PHE A 7 13.90 7.90 -9.38
C PHE A 7 12.54 8.17 -8.71
N TRP A 8 12.10 7.25 -7.87
CA TRP A 8 10.80 7.39 -7.21
C TRP A 8 10.78 8.56 -6.23
N ASP A 9 11.89 8.76 -5.51
CA ASP A 9 11.98 9.84 -4.54
C ASP A 9 11.83 11.21 -5.19
N ARG A 10 12.50 11.42 -6.33
CA ARG A 10 12.44 12.72 -7.00
C ARG A 10 11.14 12.98 -7.72
N ASN A 11 10.39 11.93 -8.02
CA ASN A 11 9.17 12.04 -8.82
C ASN A 11 7.91 11.79 -7.99
N ALA A 12 7.99 11.82 -6.66
CA ALA A 12 6.84 11.51 -5.81
C ALA A 12 5.63 12.41 -6.09
N GLY A 13 5.84 13.74 -6.17
CA GLY A 13 4.76 14.68 -6.46
C GLY A 13 4.20 14.52 -7.86
N LEU A 14 5.07 14.29 -8.83
CA LEU A 14 4.66 14.08 -10.21
C LEU A 14 3.87 12.78 -10.36
N TYR A 15 4.32 11.72 -9.68
CA TYR A 15 3.65 10.44 -9.67
C TYR A 15 2.21 10.58 -9.14
N ASP A 16 2.05 11.29 -8.04
CA ASP A 16 0.73 11.52 -7.45
C ASP A 16 -0.18 12.29 -8.42
N CYS A 17 0.34 13.33 -9.06
CA CYS A 17 -0.42 14.09 -10.05
C CYS A 17 -0.84 13.21 -11.24
N PHE A 18 0.05 12.35 -11.71
CA PHE A 18 -0.24 11.43 -12.80
C PHE A 18 -1.36 10.46 -12.41
N MET A 19 -1.30 9.92 -11.20
CA MET A 19 -2.31 8.97 -10.72
C MET A 19 -3.69 9.61 -10.64
N ARG A 20 -3.78 10.88 -10.33
CA ARG A 20 -5.07 11.60 -10.26
C ARG A 20 -5.78 11.71 -11.60
N LYS A 21 -5.08 11.61 -12.71
CA LYS A 21 -5.69 11.66 -14.03
C LYS A 21 -6.55 10.45 -14.34
N ASP A 22 -6.35 9.36 -13.62
CA ASP A 22 -7.10 8.11 -13.81
C ASP A 22 -8.22 7.98 -12.77
N ARG A 23 -8.83 9.09 -12.38
CA ARG A 23 -9.83 9.14 -11.30
C ARG A 23 -10.94 8.10 -11.46
N ILE A 24 -11.49 7.95 -12.67
CA ILE A 24 -12.63 7.05 -12.88
C ILE A 24 -12.23 5.60 -12.59
N VAL A 25 -11.05 5.19 -13.03
CA VAL A 25 -10.52 3.84 -12.80
C VAL A 25 -10.34 3.61 -11.30
N TYR A 26 -9.79 4.59 -10.60
CA TYR A 26 -9.58 4.49 -9.15
C TYR A 26 -10.89 4.48 -8.38
N GLU A 27 -11.87 5.27 -8.78
CA GLU A 27 -13.18 5.25 -8.13
C GLU A 27 -13.83 3.88 -8.21
N LYS A 28 -13.77 3.22 -9.37
CA LYS A 28 -14.27 1.85 -9.52
C LYS A 28 -13.50 0.86 -8.66
N MET A 29 -12.18 1.02 -8.58
CA MET A 29 -11.35 0.19 -7.73
C MET A 29 -11.77 0.34 -6.26
N TYR A 30 -12.01 1.57 -5.80
CA TYR A 30 -12.46 1.82 -4.44
C TYR A 30 -13.81 1.18 -4.15
N GLU A 31 -14.75 1.22 -5.10
CA GLU A 31 -16.04 0.57 -4.95
C GLU A 31 -15.90 -0.94 -4.72
N LEU A 32 -14.90 -1.56 -5.35
CA LEU A 32 -14.64 -2.98 -5.18
C LEU A 32 -13.89 -3.28 -3.89
N ILE A 33 -12.99 -2.40 -3.49
CA ILE A 33 -12.12 -2.63 -2.33
C ILE A 33 -12.84 -2.32 -1.01
N CYS A 34 -13.60 -1.24 -0.93
CA CYS A 34 -14.18 -0.79 0.33
C CYS A 34 -15.01 -1.85 1.04
N PRO A 35 -15.88 -2.64 0.36
CA PRO A 35 -16.61 -3.69 1.06
C PRO A 35 -15.72 -4.79 1.62
N VAL A 36 -14.59 -5.08 0.94
CA VAL A 36 -13.66 -6.13 1.37
C VAL A 36 -12.89 -5.70 2.61
N VAL A 37 -12.51 -4.42 2.69
CA VAL A 37 -11.70 -3.92 3.80
C VAL A 37 -12.51 -3.39 4.97
N LYS A 38 -13.83 -3.42 4.87
CA LYS A 38 -14.69 -2.85 5.92
C LYS A 38 -14.43 -3.49 7.27
N ASP A 39 -14.08 -2.66 8.24
CA ASP A 39 -13.76 -3.07 9.61
C ASP A 39 -12.60 -4.06 9.72
N LYS A 40 -11.72 -4.07 8.73
CA LYS A 40 -10.57 -4.98 8.68
C LYS A 40 -9.27 -4.27 9.01
N THR A 41 -8.28 -5.05 9.44
CA THR A 41 -6.90 -4.59 9.59
C THR A 41 -6.16 -4.85 8.29
N VAL A 42 -5.64 -3.78 7.70
CA VAL A 42 -5.12 -3.78 6.32
C VAL A 42 -3.65 -3.41 6.30
N LEU A 43 -2.88 -4.11 5.47
CA LEU A 43 -1.52 -3.73 5.11
C LEU A 43 -1.51 -3.35 3.64
N GLU A 44 -1.01 -2.16 3.32
CA GLU A 44 -0.76 -1.80 1.93
C GLU A 44 0.74 -1.74 1.68
N LEU A 45 1.20 -2.46 0.65
CA LEU A 45 2.58 -2.44 0.16
C LEU A 45 2.65 -1.57 -1.08
N ALA A 46 3.78 -0.87 -1.24
CA ALA A 46 4.00 0.04 -2.36
C ALA A 46 2.90 1.12 -2.42
N THR A 47 2.62 1.72 -1.27
CA THR A 47 1.54 2.71 -1.14
C THR A 47 1.78 3.99 -1.94
N GLY A 48 3.04 4.28 -2.30
CA GLY A 48 3.39 5.52 -2.97
C GLY A 48 3.06 6.72 -2.10
N THR A 49 2.30 7.64 -2.62
CA THR A 49 1.87 8.84 -1.88
C THR A 49 0.59 8.60 -1.07
N GLY A 50 0.14 7.37 -0.99
CA GLY A 50 -0.95 6.99 -0.10
C GLY A 50 -2.36 7.24 -0.62
N LEU A 51 -2.55 7.35 -1.92
CA LEU A 51 -3.86 7.65 -2.51
C LEU A 51 -4.91 6.63 -2.11
N ILE A 52 -4.61 5.34 -2.26
CA ILE A 52 -5.56 4.28 -1.95
C ILE A 52 -5.85 4.26 -0.46
N ALA A 53 -4.79 4.22 0.36
CA ALA A 53 -4.95 4.16 1.82
C ALA A 53 -5.78 5.31 2.37
N LYS A 54 -5.50 6.53 1.91
CA LYS A 54 -6.23 7.72 2.35
C LYS A 54 -7.71 7.65 1.97
N HIS A 55 -8.00 7.04 0.83
CA HIS A 55 -9.38 6.95 0.35
C HIS A 55 -10.18 5.90 1.12
N ILE A 56 -9.57 4.75 1.44
CA ILE A 56 -10.30 3.63 2.05
C ILE A 56 -10.27 3.62 3.58
N VAL A 57 -9.46 4.48 4.21
CA VAL A 57 -9.21 4.40 5.65
C VAL A 57 -10.49 4.48 6.49
N LYS A 58 -11.47 5.23 6.05
CA LYS A 58 -12.73 5.37 6.80
C LYS A 58 -13.46 4.03 6.94
N ALA A 59 -13.34 3.16 5.94
CA ALA A 59 -14.01 1.86 5.96
C ALA A 59 -13.29 0.84 6.83
N THR A 60 -11.99 1.01 7.09
CA THR A 60 -11.15 0.02 7.74
C THR A 60 -11.14 0.16 9.26
N ALA A 61 -10.66 -0.88 9.95
CA ALA A 61 -10.33 -0.78 11.37
C ALA A 61 -8.97 -0.11 11.56
N HIS A 62 -7.99 -0.44 10.70
CA HIS A 62 -6.63 0.10 10.76
C HIS A 62 -5.89 -0.19 9.47
N ILE A 63 -5.02 0.73 9.03
CA ILE A 63 -4.15 0.51 7.88
C ILE A 63 -2.70 0.80 8.26
N GLU A 64 -1.81 -0.16 7.95
CA GLU A 64 -0.37 0.06 7.85
C GLU A 64 -0.06 0.21 6.37
N ALA A 65 0.37 1.40 5.95
CA ALA A 65 0.68 1.68 4.55
C ALA A 65 2.18 1.92 4.41
N THR A 66 2.83 1.15 3.55
CA THR A 66 4.29 1.12 3.48
C THR A 66 4.79 1.35 2.05
N ASP A 67 6.01 1.85 1.96
CA ASP A 67 6.73 1.99 0.69
C ASP A 67 8.22 1.94 0.98
N ALA A 68 9.00 1.55 -0.01
CA ALA A 68 10.46 1.52 0.12
C ALA A 68 11.08 2.92 0.02
N SER A 69 10.36 3.88 -0.54
CA SER A 69 10.86 5.24 -0.78
C SER A 69 10.52 6.17 0.39
N PRO A 70 11.54 6.71 1.09
CA PRO A 70 11.31 7.70 2.15
C PRO A 70 10.58 8.96 1.64
N GLU A 71 10.86 9.39 0.41
CA GLU A 71 10.23 10.59 -0.15
C GLU A 71 8.75 10.35 -0.44
N MET A 72 8.39 9.16 -0.92
CA MET A 72 6.99 8.78 -1.09
C MET A 72 6.25 8.81 0.25
N ILE A 73 6.85 8.25 1.28
CA ILE A 73 6.23 8.22 2.61
C ILE A 73 6.13 9.62 3.20
N THR A 74 7.13 10.47 3.00
CA THR A 74 7.06 11.87 3.43
C THR A 74 5.87 12.58 2.79
N GLU A 75 5.69 12.38 1.48
CA GLU A 75 4.55 12.96 0.77
C GLU A 75 3.23 12.35 1.24
N ALA A 76 3.21 11.04 1.47
CA ALA A 76 2.02 10.36 1.95
C ALA A 76 1.54 10.88 3.31
N LYS A 77 2.48 11.19 4.20
CA LYS A 77 2.14 11.71 5.53
C LYS A 77 1.50 13.08 5.51
N ARG A 78 1.69 13.85 4.44
CA ARG A 78 1.10 15.18 4.34
C ARG A 78 -0.42 15.10 4.33
N GLY A 79 -1.06 15.85 5.19
CA GLY A 79 -2.51 15.90 5.25
C GLY A 79 -3.16 14.66 5.83
N ASN A 80 -2.38 13.73 6.38
CA ASN A 80 -2.96 12.55 7.04
C ASN A 80 -3.19 12.88 8.51
N TYR A 81 -4.46 12.93 8.90
CA TYR A 81 -4.87 13.20 10.28
C TYR A 81 -5.63 12.03 10.89
N SER A 82 -5.70 10.90 10.20
CA SER A 82 -6.42 9.73 10.71
C SER A 82 -5.54 8.91 11.65
N ALA A 83 -6.03 8.65 12.87
CA ALA A 83 -5.34 7.77 13.81
C ALA A 83 -5.31 6.31 13.34
N LYS A 84 -6.18 5.94 12.41
CA LYS A 84 -6.27 4.58 11.88
C LYS A 84 -5.26 4.29 10.77
N LEU A 85 -4.59 5.32 10.24
CA LEU A 85 -3.68 5.19 9.11
C LEU A 85 -2.27 5.55 9.52
N HIS A 86 -1.36 4.59 9.40
CA HIS A 86 0.05 4.75 9.73
C HIS A 86 0.91 4.50 8.51
N PHE A 87 1.72 5.47 8.14
CA PHE A 87 2.67 5.36 7.02
C PHE A 87 4.07 5.09 7.54
N SER A 88 4.78 4.14 6.91
CA SER A 88 6.19 3.87 7.25
C SER A 88 6.98 3.37 6.05
N VAL A 89 8.29 3.58 6.11
CA VAL A 89 9.22 3.05 5.10
C VAL A 89 9.53 1.61 5.48
N GLN A 90 9.21 0.66 4.61
CA GLN A 90 9.45 -0.76 4.87
C GLN A 90 9.87 -1.48 3.60
N ASP A 91 10.59 -2.57 3.79
CA ASP A 91 10.99 -3.48 2.72
C ASP A 91 9.95 -4.60 2.60
N MET A 92 9.31 -4.71 1.43
CA MET A 92 8.27 -5.73 1.22
C MET A 92 8.83 -7.16 1.19
N PHE A 93 10.15 -7.31 1.13
CA PHE A 93 10.79 -8.63 1.19
C PHE A 93 11.08 -9.08 2.62
N SER A 94 10.96 -8.18 3.59
CA SER A 94 11.24 -8.46 4.99
C SER A 94 10.40 -7.52 5.87
N LEU A 95 9.16 -7.91 6.12
CA LEU A 95 8.22 -7.07 6.84
C LEU A 95 8.38 -7.22 8.36
N PRO A 96 8.28 -6.13 9.12
CA PRO A 96 8.48 -6.16 10.57
C PRO A 96 7.25 -6.63 11.34
N TYR A 97 6.24 -7.15 10.64
CA TYR A 97 4.98 -7.53 11.27
C TYR A 97 4.96 -9.01 11.62
N SER A 98 4.22 -9.34 12.68
CA SER A 98 4.03 -10.73 13.10
C SER A 98 3.25 -11.52 12.05
N SER A 99 3.46 -12.83 12.05
CA SER A 99 2.67 -13.72 11.20
C SER A 99 1.18 -13.60 11.55
N LYS A 100 0.33 -13.71 10.54
CA LYS A 100 -1.13 -13.71 10.72
C LYS A 100 -1.64 -12.45 11.43
N SER A 101 -1.12 -11.28 11.04
CA SER A 101 -1.48 -10.00 11.64
C SER A 101 -2.58 -9.25 10.89
N PHE A 102 -2.74 -9.52 9.58
CA PHE A 102 -3.60 -8.72 8.73
C PHE A 102 -4.72 -9.52 8.10
N ASP A 103 -5.89 -8.90 8.02
CA ASP A 103 -7.03 -9.48 7.31
C ASP A 103 -6.93 -9.32 5.81
N VAL A 104 -6.33 -8.20 5.36
CA VAL A 104 -6.21 -7.87 3.94
C VAL A 104 -4.82 -7.27 3.68
N VAL A 105 -4.20 -7.69 2.58
CA VAL A 105 -3.00 -7.04 2.06
C VAL A 105 -3.33 -6.50 0.66
N ILE A 106 -2.97 -5.25 0.41
CA ILE A 106 -3.17 -4.59 -0.87
C ILE A 106 -1.81 -4.27 -1.49
N VAL A 107 -1.62 -4.67 -2.74
CA VAL A 107 -0.42 -4.30 -3.51
C VAL A 107 -0.89 -3.83 -4.89
N SER A 108 -0.89 -2.52 -5.11
CA SER A 108 -1.39 -1.95 -6.36
C SER A 108 -0.25 -1.67 -7.32
N ASN A 109 -0.35 -2.23 -8.53
CA ASN A 109 0.56 -1.94 -9.65
C ASN A 109 2.05 -2.14 -9.35
N ALA A 110 2.39 -3.06 -8.45
CA ALA A 110 3.77 -3.22 -8.03
C ALA A 110 4.33 -4.63 -8.21
N LEU A 111 3.52 -5.67 -8.01
CA LEU A 111 4.05 -7.04 -8.01
C LEU A 111 4.73 -7.42 -9.33
N HIS A 112 4.25 -6.91 -10.45
CA HIS A 112 4.80 -7.25 -11.75
C HIS A 112 6.12 -6.55 -12.07
N ILE A 113 6.52 -5.53 -11.29
CA ILE A 113 7.74 -4.78 -11.53
C ILE A 113 8.82 -4.99 -10.47
N VAL A 114 8.49 -5.68 -9.36
CA VAL A 114 9.50 -5.94 -8.34
C VAL A 114 10.37 -7.13 -8.73
N PRO A 115 11.68 -7.10 -8.42
CA PRO A 115 12.51 -8.29 -8.59
C PRO A 115 12.09 -9.34 -7.57
N GLN A 116 12.15 -10.60 -7.96
CA GLN A 116 11.84 -11.72 -7.06
C GLN A 116 10.46 -11.59 -6.38
N PRO A 117 9.38 -11.50 -7.16
CA PRO A 117 8.03 -11.33 -6.57
C PRO A 117 7.64 -12.48 -5.65
N GLU A 118 8.23 -13.66 -5.81
CA GLU A 118 7.97 -14.80 -4.94
C GLU A 118 8.40 -14.54 -3.49
N LYS A 119 9.42 -13.71 -3.26
CA LYS A 119 9.83 -13.32 -1.90
C LYS A 119 8.76 -12.45 -1.25
N SER A 120 8.26 -11.47 -2.00
CA SER A 120 7.18 -10.61 -1.52
C SER A 120 5.92 -11.44 -1.22
N LEU A 121 5.59 -12.36 -2.11
CA LEU A 121 4.41 -13.22 -1.93
C LEU A 121 4.54 -14.09 -0.69
N ARG A 122 5.74 -14.58 -0.37
CA ARG A 122 5.98 -15.35 0.85
C ARG A 122 5.72 -14.50 2.09
N GLU A 123 6.22 -13.25 2.11
CA GLU A 123 5.98 -12.35 3.23
C GLU A 123 4.51 -11.98 3.34
N ILE A 124 3.84 -11.74 2.22
CA ILE A 124 2.40 -11.46 2.20
C ILE A 124 1.64 -12.64 2.80
N LYS A 125 1.95 -13.86 2.37
CA LYS A 125 1.32 -15.07 2.89
C LYS A 125 1.56 -15.23 4.39
N ARG A 126 2.76 -14.91 4.85
CA ARG A 126 3.11 -15.01 6.26
C ARG A 126 2.28 -14.08 7.14
N VAL A 127 2.16 -12.80 6.72
CA VAL A 127 1.48 -11.78 7.54
C VAL A 127 -0.04 -11.84 7.42
N LEU A 128 -0.58 -12.48 6.39
CA LEU A 128 -2.02 -12.66 6.25
C LEU A 128 -2.54 -13.72 7.20
N LYS A 129 -3.69 -13.46 7.80
CA LYS A 129 -4.43 -14.48 8.54
C LYS A 129 -4.88 -15.59 7.60
N ASP A 130 -5.27 -16.74 8.17
CA ASP A 130 -5.63 -17.93 7.37
C ASP A 130 -6.78 -17.65 6.39
N ASP A 131 -7.74 -16.82 6.78
CA ASP A 131 -8.86 -16.41 5.94
C ASP A 131 -8.61 -15.03 5.28
N GLY A 132 -7.36 -14.57 5.30
CA GLY A 132 -6.99 -13.27 4.75
C GLY A 132 -7.03 -13.23 3.24
N VAL A 133 -7.11 -12.01 2.71
CA VAL A 133 -7.29 -11.76 1.28
C VAL A 133 -6.16 -10.86 0.76
N LEU A 134 -5.60 -11.23 -0.39
CA LEU A 134 -4.66 -10.37 -1.12
C LEU A 134 -5.41 -9.67 -2.26
N ILE A 135 -5.31 -8.36 -2.31
CA ILE A 135 -5.83 -7.55 -3.41
C ILE A 135 -4.64 -6.99 -4.17
N ALA A 136 -4.47 -7.39 -5.42
CA ALA A 136 -3.32 -6.98 -6.23
C ALA A 136 -3.79 -6.45 -7.59
N PRO A 137 -4.38 -5.25 -7.63
CA PRO A 137 -4.81 -4.65 -8.90
C PRO A 137 -3.63 -4.40 -9.83
N THR A 138 -3.81 -4.61 -11.12
CA THR A 138 -2.79 -4.36 -12.12
C THR A 138 -3.28 -3.40 -13.18
#